data_6928010baf98bdd1bd195dabd8183c0e
#
_entry.id   6928010baf98bdd1bd195dabd8183c0e
#
_cell.length_a   1.000
_cell.length_b   1.000
_cell.length_c   1.000
_cell.angle_alpha   90.00
_cell.angle_beta   90.00
_cell.angle_gamma   90.00
#
_symmetry.space_group_name_H-M   'P 1'
#
loop_
_entity.id
_entity.type
_entity.pdbx_description
1 polymer ?
#
loop_
_entity_poly.entity_id
_entity_poly.type
_entity_poly.pdbx_seq_one_letter_code
_entity_poly.pdbx_strand_id
1 'polypeptide(L)'
;MYHLSIKHKSNQEKPHLNCITANQCNYTDGFAFLLKPVDNSTPYQNLAIVPGTNIPVKINTVRGSGSVCPPANQSFFDAFNGTNHPTNFNGQTVIMKAEANVIPGTPYHIKLVIADQGNNLYDSAIFLGANSFNVGANLGSDKLIATNNPLCEGDTYTLDATIPGLYSYKWVKNNLEILGQTSPIYTVRDSGIYKVEITLT
;
A
#
# COMPACT_ATOMS: atom_id res chain seq x y z
N MET A 1 4.35 -0.29 -0.88
CA MET A 1 3.73 0.87 -0.21
C MET A 1 3.71 2.04 -1.17
N TYR A 2 2.66 2.82 -1.16
CA TYR A 2 2.54 4.01 -1.99
C TYR A 2 1.97 5.18 -1.19
N HIS A 3 2.22 6.38 -1.68
CA HIS A 3 1.69 7.59 -1.10
C HIS A 3 1.31 8.56 -2.23
N LEU A 4 0.15 9.15 -2.14
CA LEU A 4 -0.37 10.12 -3.10
C LEU A 4 -0.08 11.53 -2.62
N SER A 5 0.54 12.33 -3.47
CA SER A 5 0.71 13.77 -3.25
C SER A 5 0.02 14.58 -4.33
N ILE A 6 -0.50 15.71 -3.95
CA ILE A 6 -1.29 16.60 -4.78
C ILE A 6 -0.62 17.96 -4.88
N LYS A 7 -0.44 18.47 -6.10
CA LYS A 7 0.11 19.78 -6.36
C LYS A 7 -0.93 20.68 -7.02
N HIS A 8 -0.98 21.93 -6.57
CA HIS A 8 -1.60 23.02 -7.28
C HIS A 8 -0.54 23.70 -8.15
N LYS A 9 -0.73 23.72 -9.46
CA LYS A 9 0.13 24.46 -10.38
C LYS A 9 -0.37 25.90 -10.47
N SER A 10 0.18 26.80 -9.66
CA SER A 10 0.01 28.24 -9.89
C SER A 10 1.36 28.86 -10.23
N ASN A 11 1.40 29.62 -11.31
CA ASN A 11 2.57 30.43 -11.70
C ASN A 11 2.75 31.66 -10.78
N GLN A 12 2.07 31.72 -9.64
CA GLN A 12 2.21 32.80 -8.68
C GLN A 12 2.42 32.25 -7.27
N GLU A 13 3.46 32.78 -6.65
CA GLU A 13 3.94 32.49 -5.30
C GLU A 13 2.92 32.88 -4.21
N LYS A 14 1.83 32.12 -4.06
CA LYS A 14 1.03 32.13 -2.83
C LYS A 14 0.50 30.74 -2.54
N PRO A 15 0.63 30.26 -1.30
CA PRO A 15 0.05 28.99 -0.90
C PRO A 15 -1.48 29.13 -0.83
N HIS A 16 -2.17 28.91 -1.93
CA HIS A 16 -3.61 28.74 -1.87
C HIS A 16 -3.93 27.33 -1.36
N LEU A 17 -3.93 27.20 -0.06
CA LEU A 17 -4.41 26.04 0.70
C LEU A 17 -5.93 25.82 0.60
N ASN A 18 -6.62 26.61 -0.22
CA ASN A 18 -8.06 26.61 -0.27
C ASN A 18 -8.53 26.31 -1.69
N CYS A 19 -9.36 25.29 -1.83
CA CYS A 19 -10.32 25.26 -2.93
C CYS A 19 -11.09 26.58 -2.88
N ILE A 20 -10.90 27.45 -3.88
CA ILE A 20 -11.45 28.82 -3.86
C ILE A 20 -12.96 28.80 -4.10
N THR A 21 -13.49 27.71 -4.67
CA THR A 21 -14.92 27.53 -4.94
C THR A 21 -15.37 26.10 -4.67
N ALA A 22 -16.63 25.93 -4.27
CA ALA A 22 -17.21 24.63 -4.02
C ALA A 22 -17.17 23.67 -5.26
N ASN A 23 -17.12 24.23 -6.46
CA ASN A 23 -17.01 23.45 -7.70
C ASN A 23 -15.70 22.69 -7.80
N GLN A 24 -14.62 23.19 -7.20
CA GLN A 24 -13.31 22.52 -7.19
C GLN A 24 -13.26 21.29 -6.29
N CYS A 25 -14.22 21.15 -5.38
CA CYS A 25 -14.32 19.95 -4.55
C CYS A 25 -14.64 18.68 -5.37
N ASN A 26 -15.11 18.83 -6.58
CA ASN A 26 -15.43 17.75 -7.50
C ASN A 26 -14.25 17.39 -8.44
N TYR A 27 -13.22 18.21 -8.51
CA TYR A 27 -12.02 17.88 -9.26
C TYR A 27 -11.32 16.70 -8.58
N THR A 28 -11.01 15.71 -9.35
CA THR A 28 -10.55 14.45 -8.79
C THR A 28 -9.53 13.79 -9.70
N ASP A 29 -8.27 14.06 -9.44
CA ASP A 29 -7.24 13.21 -10.00
C ASP A 29 -7.33 11.84 -9.36
N GLY A 30 -7.17 10.84 -10.18
CA GLY A 30 -7.28 9.45 -9.78
C GLY A 30 -5.96 8.72 -9.91
N PHE A 31 -5.75 7.79 -9.00
CA PHE A 31 -4.69 6.81 -9.08
C PHE A 31 -5.29 5.41 -9.10
N ALA A 32 -4.72 4.55 -9.93
CA ALA A 32 -5.06 3.14 -9.92
C ALA A 32 -3.79 2.28 -9.94
N PHE A 33 -3.79 1.28 -9.08
CA PHE A 33 -2.82 0.20 -9.09
C PHE A 33 -3.57 -1.07 -9.53
N LEU A 34 -3.50 -1.35 -10.82
CA LEU A 34 -4.30 -2.38 -11.46
C LEU A 34 -3.51 -3.69 -11.55
N LEU A 35 -4.12 -4.76 -11.11
CA LEU A 35 -3.58 -6.11 -11.14
C LEU A 35 -4.57 -7.07 -11.80
N LYS A 36 -4.08 -7.99 -12.64
CA LYS A 36 -4.84 -9.15 -13.13
C LYS A 36 -3.91 -10.28 -13.54
N PRO A 37 -4.37 -11.55 -13.54
CA PRO A 37 -3.66 -12.64 -14.21
C PRO A 37 -3.44 -12.31 -15.70
N VAL A 38 -2.40 -12.90 -16.29
CA VAL A 38 -2.19 -12.85 -17.75
C VAL A 38 -3.16 -13.80 -18.44
N ASP A 39 -4.38 -13.36 -18.56
CA ASP A 39 -5.45 -14.03 -19.31
C ASP A 39 -6.31 -12.99 -20.05
N ASN A 40 -7.23 -13.45 -20.91
CA ASN A 40 -8.09 -12.59 -21.71
C ASN A 40 -9.47 -12.32 -21.06
N SER A 41 -9.78 -12.98 -19.96
CA SER A 41 -11.14 -12.98 -19.38
C SER A 41 -11.24 -12.26 -18.05
N THR A 42 -10.19 -12.27 -17.21
CA THR A 42 -10.22 -11.66 -15.89
C THR A 42 -10.08 -10.13 -15.98
N PRO A 43 -11.00 -9.37 -15.39
CA PRO A 43 -10.90 -7.91 -15.33
C PRO A 43 -9.77 -7.48 -14.38
N TYR A 44 -9.25 -6.26 -14.58
CA TYR A 44 -8.32 -5.66 -13.64
C TYR A 44 -8.99 -5.38 -12.29
N GLN A 45 -8.34 -5.77 -11.24
CA GLN A 45 -8.63 -5.34 -9.88
C GLN A 45 -7.83 -4.08 -9.56
N ASN A 46 -8.48 -3.04 -9.04
CA ASN A 46 -7.77 -1.88 -8.52
C ASN A 46 -7.40 -2.10 -7.05
N LEU A 47 -6.12 -2.08 -6.75
CA LEU A 47 -5.57 -2.24 -5.40
C LEU A 47 -5.36 -0.90 -4.68
N ALA A 48 -5.45 0.23 -5.42
CA ALA A 48 -5.37 1.57 -4.85
C ALA A 48 -6.74 1.97 -4.30
N ILE A 49 -7.14 1.35 -3.21
CA ILE A 49 -8.37 1.62 -2.48
C ILE A 49 -8.07 2.17 -1.09
N VAL A 50 -8.99 2.96 -0.57
CA VAL A 50 -8.94 3.44 0.81
C VAL A 50 -9.02 2.23 1.74
N PRO A 51 -8.05 2.02 2.67
CA PRO A 51 -8.01 0.82 3.50
C PRO A 51 -9.32 0.56 4.25
N GLY A 52 -9.76 -0.70 4.25
CA GLY A 52 -11.02 -1.12 4.86
C GLY A 52 -12.28 -0.78 4.07
N THR A 53 -12.15 -0.29 2.84
CA THR A 53 -13.28 0.08 1.96
C THR A 53 -13.08 -0.46 0.53
N ASN A 54 -14.08 -0.24 -0.33
CA ASN A 54 -13.97 -0.45 -1.78
C ASN A 54 -13.83 0.89 -2.55
N ILE A 55 -13.50 1.98 -1.86
CA ILE A 55 -13.44 3.32 -2.44
C ILE A 55 -12.06 3.52 -3.07
N PRO A 56 -11.95 3.83 -4.38
CA PRO A 56 -10.67 4.15 -5.00
C PRO A 56 -10.02 5.38 -4.36
N VAL A 57 -8.70 5.35 -4.23
CA VAL A 57 -7.94 6.51 -3.75
C VAL A 57 -7.91 7.58 -4.83
N LYS A 58 -8.47 8.73 -4.50
CA LYS A 58 -8.55 9.93 -5.33
C LYS A 58 -8.45 11.17 -4.43
N ILE A 59 -8.25 12.33 -5.03
CA ILE A 59 -8.17 13.59 -4.30
C ILE A 59 -9.44 13.90 -3.52
N ASN A 60 -10.60 13.60 -4.08
CA ASN A 60 -11.88 13.83 -3.42
C ASN A 60 -12.32 12.70 -2.49
N THR A 61 -11.64 11.55 -2.50
CA THR A 61 -11.93 10.43 -1.59
C THR A 61 -10.98 10.35 -0.40
N VAL A 62 -9.81 11.00 -0.46
CA VAL A 62 -8.91 11.16 0.69
C VAL A 62 -8.51 12.63 0.78
N ARG A 63 -9.06 13.32 1.79
CA ARG A 63 -8.89 14.77 1.92
C ARG A 63 -8.98 15.21 3.38
N GLY A 64 -8.09 16.11 3.77
CA GLY A 64 -8.13 16.76 5.07
C GLY A 64 -9.22 17.83 5.18
N SER A 65 -9.41 18.35 6.38
CA SER A 65 -10.33 19.46 6.63
C SER A 65 -9.80 20.73 5.98
N GLY A 66 -10.51 21.23 4.98
CA GLY A 66 -10.26 22.50 4.31
C GLY A 66 -11.35 23.51 4.61
N SER A 67 -11.14 24.77 4.20
CA SER A 67 -12.11 25.85 4.42
C SER A 67 -13.36 25.74 3.53
N VAL A 68 -13.26 25.07 2.39
CA VAL A 68 -14.33 25.00 1.38
C VAL A 68 -14.81 23.58 1.16
N CYS A 69 -13.88 22.65 1.02
CA CYS A 69 -14.22 21.24 0.72
C CYS A 69 -14.32 20.42 2.02
N PRO A 70 -15.38 19.63 2.21
CA PRO A 70 -15.48 18.78 3.38
C PRO A 70 -14.40 17.69 3.38
N PRO A 71 -13.93 17.24 4.55
CA PRO A 71 -12.99 16.12 4.64
C PRO A 71 -13.60 14.83 4.11
N ALA A 72 -12.73 13.93 3.63
CA ALA A 72 -13.12 12.61 3.19
C ALA A 72 -12.05 11.61 3.61
N ASN A 73 -12.43 10.51 4.26
CA ASN A 73 -11.51 9.50 4.79
C ASN A 73 -10.25 10.14 5.43
N GLN A 74 -10.49 11.12 6.30
CA GLN A 74 -9.48 12.04 6.82
C GLN A 74 -8.33 11.33 7.55
N SER A 75 -8.56 10.16 8.12
CA SER A 75 -7.53 9.35 8.78
C SER A 75 -6.40 8.88 7.84
N PHE A 76 -6.64 8.93 6.53
CA PHE A 76 -5.66 8.60 5.50
C PHE A 76 -5.04 9.84 4.84
N PHE A 77 -5.46 11.02 5.23
CA PHE A 77 -4.81 12.28 4.87
C PHE A 77 -3.76 12.61 5.92
N ASP A 78 -2.51 12.80 5.50
CA ASP A 78 -1.41 13.07 6.43
C ASP A 78 -1.35 14.55 6.78
N ALA A 79 -1.03 15.40 5.79
CA ALA A 79 -0.81 16.81 6.05
C ALA A 79 -1.07 17.68 4.82
N PHE A 80 -1.36 18.95 5.09
CA PHE A 80 -1.14 20.04 4.15
C PHE A 80 0.33 20.48 4.22
N ASN A 81 0.98 20.52 3.08
CA ASN A 81 2.40 20.85 2.98
C ASN A 81 2.60 22.37 2.98
N GLY A 82 3.51 22.84 3.81
CA GLY A 82 3.92 24.26 3.84
C GLY A 82 4.98 24.58 2.79
N THR A 83 5.38 25.85 2.73
CA THR A 83 6.38 26.35 1.78
C THR A 83 7.75 25.72 1.90
N ASN A 84 8.09 25.16 3.05
CA ASN A 84 9.38 24.51 3.32
C ASN A 84 9.35 22.99 3.08
N HIS A 85 8.25 22.45 2.56
CA HIS A 85 8.15 21.04 2.28
C HIS A 85 9.07 20.66 1.10
N PRO A 86 9.75 19.47 1.12
CA PRO A 86 10.67 19.05 0.06
C PRO A 86 10.04 18.93 -1.33
N THR A 87 8.72 18.79 -1.38
CA THR A 87 7.95 18.77 -2.63
C THR A 87 7.03 19.99 -2.70
N ASN A 88 6.67 20.38 -3.92
CA ASN A 88 5.73 21.49 -4.14
C ASN A 88 4.26 21.06 -4.11
N PHE A 89 3.94 19.88 -3.59
CA PHE A 89 2.56 19.41 -3.46
C PHE A 89 1.89 20.02 -2.23
N ASN A 90 0.64 20.45 -2.39
CA ASN A 90 -0.10 21.15 -1.33
C ASN A 90 -0.54 20.25 -0.18
N GLY A 91 -0.63 18.97 -0.42
CA GLY A 91 -1.02 17.99 0.58
C GLY A 91 -0.61 16.58 0.19
N GLN A 92 -0.67 15.70 1.16
CA GLN A 92 -0.27 14.31 1.00
C GLN A 92 -1.10 13.37 1.85
N THR A 93 -1.16 12.12 1.43
CA THR A 93 -1.77 11.04 2.20
C THR A 93 -0.75 10.39 3.14
N VAL A 94 -1.22 9.66 4.12
CA VAL A 94 -0.38 8.66 4.79
C VAL A 94 0.12 7.62 3.79
N ILE A 95 1.16 6.87 4.17
CA ILE A 95 1.63 5.75 3.37
C ILE A 95 0.57 4.65 3.41
N MET A 96 0.11 4.22 2.24
CA MET A 96 -0.86 3.14 2.08
C MET A 96 -0.20 1.94 1.41
N LYS A 97 -0.78 0.76 1.63
CA LYS A 97 -0.36 -0.48 0.97
C LYS A 97 -1.36 -0.84 -0.12
N ALA A 98 -0.86 -1.36 -1.23
CA ALA A 98 -1.63 -2.07 -2.23
C ALA A 98 -1.27 -3.55 -2.12
N GLU A 99 -2.20 -4.40 -1.76
CA GLU A 99 -1.98 -5.82 -1.51
C GLU A 99 -2.99 -6.65 -2.28
N ALA A 100 -2.56 -7.78 -2.81
CA ALA A 100 -3.42 -8.78 -3.43
C ALA A 100 -2.92 -10.18 -3.17
N ASN A 101 -3.84 -11.11 -3.01
CA ASN A 101 -3.51 -12.53 -3.06
C ASN A 101 -3.28 -12.93 -4.50
N VAL A 102 -2.14 -13.52 -4.78
CA VAL A 102 -1.77 -14.01 -6.11
C VAL A 102 -1.58 -15.52 -6.08
N ILE A 103 -1.87 -16.18 -7.19
CA ILE A 103 -1.65 -17.61 -7.34
C ILE A 103 -0.18 -17.81 -7.73
N PRO A 104 0.61 -18.53 -6.93
CA PRO A 104 1.99 -18.82 -7.25
C PRO A 104 2.15 -19.47 -8.64
N GLY A 105 3.19 -19.07 -9.37
CA GLY A 105 3.46 -19.57 -10.73
C GLY A 105 2.57 -18.95 -11.83
N THR A 106 1.61 -18.12 -11.47
CA THR A 106 0.77 -17.42 -12.44
C THR A 106 1.37 -16.06 -12.75
N PRO A 107 1.65 -15.73 -14.02
CA PRO A 107 2.08 -14.37 -14.37
C PRO A 107 0.93 -13.38 -14.23
N TYR A 108 1.25 -12.17 -13.78
CA TYR A 108 0.29 -11.08 -13.59
C TYR A 108 0.70 -9.83 -14.36
N HIS A 109 -0.30 -9.14 -14.90
CA HIS A 109 -0.13 -7.78 -15.40
C HIS A 109 -0.35 -6.78 -14.27
N ILE A 110 0.62 -5.87 -14.12
CA ILE A 110 0.54 -4.72 -13.20
C ILE A 110 0.51 -3.45 -14.05
N LYS A 111 -0.43 -2.55 -13.75
CA LYS A 111 -0.49 -1.22 -14.35
C LYS A 111 -0.63 -0.16 -13.27
N LEU A 112 0.26 0.83 -13.29
CA LEU A 112 0.15 2.04 -12.50
C LEU A 112 -0.42 3.13 -13.41
N VAL A 113 -1.53 3.70 -13.01
CA VAL A 113 -2.21 4.73 -13.79
C VAL A 113 -2.45 5.94 -12.90
N ILE A 114 -2.06 7.10 -13.36
CA ILE A 114 -2.48 8.38 -12.79
C ILE A 114 -3.22 9.15 -13.87
N ALA A 115 -4.34 9.74 -13.51
CA ALA A 115 -5.19 10.48 -14.43
C ALA A 115 -5.65 11.79 -13.78
N ASP A 116 -5.54 12.85 -14.53
CA ASP A 116 -6.06 14.17 -14.20
C ASP A 116 -7.53 14.28 -14.62
N GLN A 117 -8.34 14.95 -13.80
CA GLN A 117 -9.73 15.23 -14.09
C GLN A 117 -10.11 16.64 -13.63
N GLY A 118 -10.65 17.42 -14.55
CA GLY A 118 -11.27 18.71 -14.28
C GLY A 118 -10.57 19.85 -15.01
N ASN A 119 -9.30 20.06 -14.80
CA ASN A 119 -8.51 21.07 -15.51
C ASN A 119 -7.01 20.74 -15.41
N ASN A 120 -6.19 21.49 -16.14
CA ASN A 120 -4.73 21.34 -16.20
C ASN A 120 -3.97 22.23 -15.19
N LEU A 121 -4.64 22.71 -14.15
CA LEU A 121 -4.05 23.62 -13.15
C LEU A 121 -3.54 22.89 -11.91
N TYR A 122 -3.95 21.62 -11.72
CA TYR A 122 -3.62 20.82 -10.57
C TYR A 122 -2.94 19.53 -11.03
N ASP A 123 -1.84 19.21 -10.40
CA ASP A 123 -1.10 17.99 -10.70
C ASP A 123 -1.10 17.08 -9.48
N SER A 124 -1.09 15.78 -9.73
CA SER A 124 -0.94 14.75 -8.70
C SER A 124 0.28 13.89 -8.98
N ALA A 125 0.86 13.32 -7.94
CA ALA A 125 1.97 12.39 -8.05
C ALA A 125 1.80 11.22 -7.09
N ILE A 126 2.33 10.08 -7.51
CA ILE A 126 2.43 8.89 -6.68
C ILE A 126 3.91 8.63 -6.40
N PHE A 127 4.23 8.50 -5.13
CA PHE A 127 5.54 8.08 -4.67
C PHE A 127 5.47 6.62 -4.23
N LEU A 128 6.30 5.80 -4.83
CA LEU A 128 6.46 4.40 -4.44
C LEU A 128 7.65 4.29 -3.50
N GLY A 129 7.46 3.62 -2.38
CA GLY A 129 8.56 3.37 -1.45
C GLY A 129 9.65 2.51 -2.12
N ALA A 130 10.91 2.81 -1.86
CA ALA A 130 12.00 1.96 -2.30
C ALA A 130 11.80 0.54 -1.74
N ASN A 131 12.06 -0.47 -2.58
CA ASN A 131 11.87 -1.89 -2.24
C ASN A 131 10.43 -2.24 -1.78
N SER A 132 9.42 -1.47 -2.23
CA SER A 132 8.03 -1.68 -1.82
C SER A 132 7.28 -2.73 -2.65
N PHE A 133 7.84 -3.21 -3.75
CA PHE A 133 7.31 -4.35 -4.49
C PHE A 133 7.86 -5.64 -3.88
N ASN A 134 7.04 -6.28 -3.06
CA ASN A 134 7.39 -7.55 -2.44
C ASN A 134 6.41 -8.61 -2.90
N VAL A 135 6.92 -9.76 -3.30
CA VAL A 135 6.17 -10.99 -3.39
C VAL A 135 6.41 -11.71 -2.08
N GLY A 136 5.40 -11.81 -1.24
CA GLY A 136 5.48 -12.48 0.06
C GLY A 136 4.69 -13.79 0.04
N ALA A 137 5.16 -14.79 0.76
CA ALA A 137 4.35 -15.94 1.11
C ALA A 137 3.34 -15.55 2.18
N ASN A 138 2.14 -16.10 2.10
CA ASN A 138 1.15 -15.95 3.17
C ASN A 138 1.42 -17.00 4.25
N LEU A 139 1.97 -16.60 5.37
CA LEU A 139 2.27 -17.48 6.51
C LEU A 139 1.03 -17.79 7.38
N GLY A 140 -0.15 -17.35 6.96
CA GLY A 140 -1.38 -17.51 7.73
C GLY A 140 -1.63 -16.36 8.72
N SER A 141 -2.71 -16.49 9.48
CA SER A 141 -3.08 -15.52 10.52
C SER A 141 -2.25 -15.68 11.79
N ASP A 142 -2.07 -14.59 12.51
CA ASP A 142 -1.42 -14.59 13.81
C ASP A 142 -2.13 -15.55 14.81
N LYS A 143 -1.33 -16.29 15.57
CA LYS A 143 -1.79 -17.21 16.60
C LYS A 143 -1.74 -16.51 17.95
N LEU A 144 -2.77 -15.75 18.29
CA LEU A 144 -2.84 -14.91 19.48
C LEU A 144 -4.03 -15.28 20.36
N ILE A 145 -3.86 -15.12 21.67
CA ILE A 145 -4.97 -15.22 22.64
C ILE A 145 -6.06 -14.20 22.30
N ALA A 146 -5.65 -12.98 21.93
CA ALA A 146 -6.57 -11.90 21.57
C ALA A 146 -7.45 -12.21 20.34
N THR A 147 -7.02 -13.10 19.46
CA THR A 147 -7.77 -13.53 18.27
C THR A 147 -8.49 -14.86 18.46
N ASN A 148 -8.51 -15.39 19.69
CA ASN A 148 -9.11 -16.69 20.03
C ASN A 148 -8.53 -17.87 19.22
N ASN A 149 -7.28 -17.77 18.83
CA ASN A 149 -6.58 -18.77 18.02
C ASN A 149 -5.12 -18.97 18.49
N PRO A 150 -4.86 -19.13 19.81
CA PRO A 150 -3.52 -19.35 20.31
C PRO A 150 -3.06 -20.78 20.05
N LEU A 151 -1.75 -20.98 20.09
CA LEU A 151 -1.15 -22.30 20.26
C LEU A 151 -0.97 -22.59 21.75
N CYS A 152 -1.17 -23.85 22.14
CA CYS A 152 -0.90 -24.28 23.50
C CYS A 152 0.61 -24.54 23.70
N GLU A 153 1.05 -24.56 24.95
CA GLU A 153 2.42 -24.96 25.29
C GLU A 153 2.71 -26.37 24.81
N GLY A 154 3.81 -26.56 24.09
CA GLY A 154 4.18 -27.83 23.48
C GLY A 154 3.65 -28.05 22.05
N ASP A 155 2.71 -27.24 21.60
CA ASP A 155 2.26 -27.29 20.20
C ASP A 155 3.36 -26.82 19.26
N THR A 156 3.30 -27.34 18.03
CA THR A 156 4.14 -26.86 16.92
C THR A 156 3.26 -26.27 15.83
N TYR A 157 3.76 -25.26 15.15
CA TYR A 157 3.07 -24.67 14.00
C TYR A 157 4.01 -24.57 12.81
N THR A 158 3.55 -25.04 11.67
CA THR A 158 4.35 -25.00 10.43
C THR A 158 4.02 -23.73 9.65
N LEU A 159 5.04 -22.91 9.44
CA LEU A 159 5.00 -21.77 8.52
C LEU A 159 5.49 -22.25 7.16
N ASP A 160 4.67 -22.09 6.14
CA ASP A 160 5.00 -22.48 4.77
C ASP A 160 5.11 -21.21 3.89
N ALA A 161 6.34 -20.92 3.51
CA ALA A 161 6.69 -19.79 2.64
C ALA A 161 7.00 -20.25 1.20
N THR A 162 6.62 -21.46 0.84
CA THR A 162 6.92 -22.02 -0.48
C THR A 162 6.27 -21.19 -1.58
N ILE A 163 7.08 -20.70 -2.50
CA ILE A 163 6.64 -20.05 -3.74
C ILE A 163 7.34 -20.70 -4.93
N PRO A 164 6.69 -20.82 -6.09
CA PRO A 164 7.28 -21.41 -7.28
C PRO A 164 8.44 -20.57 -7.81
N GLY A 165 9.57 -21.19 -8.12
CA GLY A 165 10.77 -20.56 -8.64
C GLY A 165 12.01 -20.91 -7.83
N LEU A 166 13.14 -20.30 -8.19
CA LEU A 166 14.40 -20.45 -7.49
C LEU A 166 14.57 -19.28 -6.52
N TYR A 167 14.38 -19.57 -5.23
CA TYR A 167 14.49 -18.56 -4.17
C TYR A 167 15.34 -19.08 -3.03
N SER A 168 16.05 -18.18 -2.39
CA SER A 168 16.65 -18.40 -1.08
C SER A 168 15.75 -17.86 0.02
N TYR A 169 15.73 -18.54 1.14
CA TYR A 169 14.90 -18.21 2.30
C TYR A 169 15.78 -17.95 3.50
N LYS A 170 15.41 -16.90 4.26
CA LYS A 170 16.06 -16.55 5.51
C LYS A 170 14.98 -16.27 6.56
N TRP A 171 14.96 -17.10 7.60
CA TRP A 171 14.00 -16.95 8.69
C TRP A 171 14.54 -16.05 9.78
N VAL A 172 13.66 -15.25 10.35
CA VAL A 172 13.95 -14.27 11.39
C VAL A 172 12.94 -14.42 12.51
N LYS A 173 13.40 -14.49 13.77
CA LYS A 173 12.57 -14.49 14.99
C LYS A 173 12.91 -13.25 15.81
N ASN A 174 11.92 -12.43 16.17
CA ASN A 174 12.09 -11.22 16.97
C ASN A 174 13.21 -10.29 16.46
N ASN A 175 13.27 -10.12 15.12
CA ASN A 175 14.31 -9.36 14.39
C ASN A 175 15.74 -9.97 14.43
N LEU A 176 15.92 -11.19 14.92
CA LEU A 176 17.18 -11.92 14.85
C LEU A 176 17.08 -13.07 13.84
N GLU A 177 18.11 -13.23 13.02
CA GLU A 177 18.20 -14.32 12.05
C GLU A 177 18.28 -15.68 12.75
N ILE A 178 17.53 -16.66 12.25
CA ILE A 178 17.62 -18.07 12.67
C ILE A 178 18.63 -18.73 11.75
N LEU A 179 19.87 -18.80 12.20
CA LEU A 179 20.98 -19.30 11.40
C LEU A 179 20.76 -20.73 10.90
N GLY A 180 21.09 -20.96 9.63
CA GLY A 180 21.01 -22.27 8.99
C GLY A 180 19.59 -22.68 8.53
N GLN A 181 18.59 -21.84 8.73
CA GLN A 181 17.22 -22.09 8.29
C GLN A 181 16.97 -21.49 6.90
N THR A 182 17.28 -22.27 5.88
CA THR A 182 17.15 -21.89 4.46
C THR A 182 16.01 -22.59 3.73
N SER A 183 15.27 -23.46 4.42
CA SER A 183 14.09 -24.12 3.87
C SER A 183 12.93 -23.15 3.69
N PRO A 184 12.07 -23.29 2.66
CA PRO A 184 10.83 -22.53 2.57
C PRO A 184 9.85 -22.84 3.72
N ILE A 185 10.02 -23.94 4.41
CA ILE A 185 9.16 -24.39 5.51
C ILE A 185 9.92 -24.29 6.82
N TYR A 186 9.29 -23.69 7.83
CA TYR A 186 9.83 -23.58 9.19
C TYR A 186 8.81 -24.04 10.22
N THR A 187 9.23 -24.88 11.16
CA THR A 187 8.39 -25.35 12.27
C THR A 187 8.67 -24.51 13.51
N VAL A 188 7.68 -23.74 13.91
CA VAL A 188 7.68 -22.92 15.13
C VAL A 188 7.44 -23.81 16.33
N ARG A 189 8.26 -23.65 17.38
CA ARG A 189 8.15 -24.36 18.67
C ARG A 189 8.03 -23.43 19.87
N ASP A 190 8.37 -22.18 19.68
CA ASP A 190 8.40 -21.16 20.73
C ASP A 190 7.61 -19.93 20.29
N SER A 191 7.11 -19.16 21.27
CA SER A 191 6.47 -17.87 20.99
C SER A 191 7.45 -16.86 20.40
N GLY A 192 6.95 -15.97 19.56
CA GLY A 192 7.75 -14.91 18.93
C GLY A 192 7.12 -14.37 17.66
N ILE A 193 7.70 -13.31 17.14
CA ILE A 193 7.36 -12.74 15.83
C ILE A 193 8.29 -13.36 14.79
N TYR A 194 7.70 -14.15 13.89
CA TYR A 194 8.44 -14.82 12.82
C TYR A 194 8.25 -14.09 11.52
N LYS A 195 9.32 -13.95 10.77
CA LYS A 195 9.37 -13.38 9.41
C LYS A 195 10.22 -14.26 8.53
N VAL A 196 9.93 -14.26 7.24
CA VAL A 196 10.79 -14.86 6.21
C VAL A 196 11.19 -13.80 5.21
N GLU A 197 12.46 -13.71 4.90
CA GLU A 197 13.00 -12.95 3.78
C GLU A 197 13.22 -13.91 2.62
N ILE A 198 12.65 -13.59 1.47
CA ILE A 198 12.68 -14.41 0.27
C ILE A 198 13.39 -13.61 -0.81
N THR A 199 14.47 -14.16 -1.34
CA THR A 199 15.29 -13.52 -2.37
C THR A 199 15.32 -14.39 -3.62
N LEU A 200 15.09 -13.78 -4.78
CA LEU A 200 15.25 -14.45 -6.08
C LEU A 200 16.74 -14.78 -6.29
N THR A 201 17.06 -16.03 -6.60
CA THR A 201 18.42 -16.52 -6.87
C THR A 201 18.73 -16.54 -8.36
#